data_e4d42765cb878ebb885b113f71595de8
#
_entry.id   e4d42765cb878ebb885b113f71595de8
#
_cell.length_a   1.000
_cell.length_b   1.000
_cell.length_c   1.000
_cell.angle_alpha   90.00
_cell.angle_beta   90.00
_cell.angle_gamma   90.00
#
_symmetry.space_group_name_H-M   'P 1'
#
loop_
_entity.id
_entity.type
_entity.pdbx_description
1 polymer ?
#
loop_
_entity_poly.entity_id
_entity_poly.type
_entity_poly.pdbx_seq_one_letter_code
_entity_poly.pdbx_strand_id
1 'polypeptide(L)'
;MYLKLMLNFIIFNMANNAMAQSLNVFGQPLLLCCNEPKTGFYRDGFCNTGSNDIGTHVICAEMTAEFLSFTKSKGNDLSTPNPFYAFPGLKPGDFWCLCAIRWKEAYDANAAPKVKLESTHEKALDFVTIEQLIEHAIK
;
A
#
# COMPACT_ATOMS: atom_id res chain seq x y z
N MET A 1 42.20 -11.74 -10.37
CA MET A 1 41.33 -10.61 -10.75
C MET A 1 39.91 -11.03 -11.07
N TYR A 2 39.75 -12.06 -11.92
CA TYR A 2 38.43 -12.58 -12.31
C TYR A 2 37.65 -13.18 -11.12
N LEU A 3 38.30 -13.97 -10.27
CA LEU A 3 37.69 -14.59 -9.09
C LEU A 3 37.17 -13.54 -8.09
N LYS A 4 37.89 -12.44 -7.93
CA LYS A 4 37.52 -11.35 -7.04
C LYS A 4 36.31 -10.60 -7.54
N LEU A 5 36.19 -10.41 -8.86
CA LEU A 5 35.02 -9.78 -9.50
C LEU A 5 33.78 -10.67 -9.39
N MET A 6 33.92 -11.99 -9.58
CA MET A 6 32.83 -12.93 -9.40
C MET A 6 32.34 -12.99 -7.96
N LEU A 7 33.27 -12.98 -6.99
CA LEU A 7 32.92 -12.99 -5.57
C LEU A 7 32.15 -11.72 -5.18
N ASN A 8 32.60 -10.56 -5.66
CA ASN A 8 31.90 -9.30 -5.42
C ASN A 8 30.49 -9.29 -6.02
N PHE A 9 30.31 -9.88 -7.21
CA PHE A 9 29.00 -10.01 -7.86
C PHE A 9 28.08 -10.92 -7.06
N ILE A 10 28.58 -12.05 -6.55
CA ILE A 10 27.81 -12.97 -5.71
C ILE A 10 27.40 -12.31 -4.40
N ILE A 11 28.32 -11.60 -3.72
CA ILE A 11 28.03 -10.88 -2.47
C ILE A 11 26.97 -9.79 -2.73
N PHE A 12 27.07 -9.06 -3.82
CA PHE A 12 26.09 -8.03 -4.20
C PHE A 12 24.70 -8.64 -4.42
N ASN A 13 24.61 -9.75 -5.13
CA ASN A 13 23.33 -10.43 -5.36
C ASN A 13 22.74 -11.02 -4.07
N MET A 14 23.58 -11.56 -3.20
CA MET A 14 23.13 -12.05 -1.88
C MET A 14 22.63 -10.91 -0.99
N ALA A 15 23.31 -9.76 -0.99
CA ALA A 15 22.89 -8.59 -0.23
C ALA A 15 21.55 -8.05 -0.78
N ASN A 16 21.38 -7.98 -2.10
CA ASN A 16 20.12 -7.58 -2.71
C ASN A 16 18.98 -8.54 -2.37
N ASN A 17 19.23 -9.86 -2.35
CA ASN A 17 18.24 -10.84 -1.94
C ASN A 17 17.89 -10.75 -0.46
N ALA A 18 18.89 -10.50 0.41
CA ALA A 18 18.67 -10.33 1.84
C ALA A 18 17.91 -9.04 2.17
N MET A 19 18.04 -8.02 1.30
CA MET A 19 17.34 -6.74 1.42
C MET A 19 16.25 -6.61 0.35
N ALA A 20 15.75 -7.75 -0.18
CA ALA A 20 14.75 -7.76 -1.22
C ALA A 20 13.55 -6.93 -0.77
N GLN A 21 13.27 -5.85 -1.51
CA GLN A 21 12.10 -5.04 -1.29
C GLN A 21 10.84 -5.85 -1.62
N SER A 22 9.75 -5.52 -0.95
CA SER A 22 8.44 -6.03 -1.33
C SER A 22 8.15 -5.66 -2.78
N LEU A 23 7.32 -6.48 -3.42
CA LEU A 23 6.93 -6.27 -4.80
C LEU A 23 5.55 -5.64 -4.88
N ASN A 24 5.34 -4.82 -5.91
CA ASN A 24 4.03 -4.27 -6.22
C ASN A 24 3.20 -5.27 -7.05
N VAL A 25 1.98 -4.87 -7.41
CA VAL A 25 1.04 -5.72 -8.15
C VAL A 25 1.53 -6.11 -9.54
N PHE A 26 2.59 -5.46 -10.05
CA PHE A 26 3.21 -5.80 -11.33
C PHE A 26 4.44 -6.70 -11.17
N GLY A 27 4.76 -7.13 -9.93
CA GLY A 27 5.96 -7.93 -9.67
C GLY A 27 7.25 -7.14 -9.71
N GLN A 28 7.20 -5.83 -9.61
CA GLN A 28 8.35 -4.93 -9.57
C GLN A 28 8.53 -4.36 -8.17
N PRO A 29 9.69 -3.74 -7.86
CA PRO A 29 9.91 -3.16 -6.53
C PRO A 29 8.80 -2.19 -6.15
N LEU A 30 8.28 -2.34 -4.93
CA LEU A 30 7.24 -1.47 -4.39
C LEU A 30 7.74 -0.04 -4.27
N LEU A 31 6.99 0.92 -4.83
CA LEU A 31 7.33 2.34 -4.76
C LEU A 31 6.68 2.99 -3.53
N LEU A 32 7.19 4.16 -3.18
CA LEU A 32 6.65 4.98 -2.08
C LEU A 32 5.19 5.34 -2.37
N CYS A 33 4.32 5.18 -1.37
CA CYS A 33 2.94 5.65 -1.45
C CYS A 33 2.84 7.14 -1.08
N CYS A 34 3.23 7.50 0.14
CA CYS A 34 3.17 8.88 0.59
C CYS A 34 4.02 9.11 1.84
N ASN A 35 4.69 10.27 1.91
CA ASN A 35 5.41 10.74 3.10
C ASN A 35 4.62 11.76 3.93
N GLU A 36 3.64 12.44 3.32
CA GLU A 36 2.82 13.45 4.01
C GLU A 36 1.36 13.33 3.57
N PRO A 37 0.52 12.63 4.36
CA PRO A 37 0.83 11.97 5.64
C PRO A 37 1.71 10.75 5.47
N LYS A 38 2.56 10.47 6.46
CA LYS A 38 3.46 9.31 6.41
C LYS A 38 2.66 8.04 6.64
N THR A 39 2.41 7.33 5.57
CA THR A 39 1.49 6.19 5.53
C THR A 39 2.20 4.85 5.74
N GLY A 40 1.39 3.79 5.71
CA GLY A 40 1.84 2.41 5.85
C GLY A 40 1.70 1.89 7.27
N PHE A 41 1.53 0.57 7.39
CA PHE A 41 1.46 -0.08 8.70
C PHE A 41 2.70 0.26 9.55
N TYR A 42 3.87 0.32 8.91
CA TYR A 42 5.13 0.65 9.58
C TYR A 42 5.42 2.16 9.64
N ARG A 43 4.55 3.00 9.09
CA ARG A 43 4.73 4.46 9.02
C ARG A 43 6.05 4.87 8.36
N ASP A 44 6.41 4.17 7.30
CA ASP A 44 7.61 4.44 6.50
C ASP A 44 7.30 5.00 5.11
N GLY A 45 6.03 5.20 4.79
CA GLY A 45 5.57 5.71 3.50
C GLY A 45 5.26 4.64 2.47
N PHE A 46 5.57 3.38 2.75
CA PHE A 46 5.35 2.25 1.86
C PHE A 46 4.20 1.38 2.36
N CYS A 47 3.44 0.82 1.42
CA CYS A 47 2.36 -0.10 1.74
C CYS A 47 2.89 -1.52 1.96
N ASN A 48 3.88 -1.64 2.83
CA ASN A 48 4.43 -2.92 3.26
C ASN A 48 3.51 -3.59 4.26
N THR A 49 3.59 -4.91 4.32
CA THR A 49 2.80 -5.72 5.24
C THR A 49 3.64 -6.85 5.80
N GLY A 50 3.14 -7.47 6.84
CA GLY A 50 3.77 -8.61 7.49
C GLY A 50 2.76 -9.32 8.38
N SER A 51 3.22 -10.34 9.10
CA SER A 51 2.34 -11.20 9.92
C SER A 51 1.60 -10.43 11.03
N ASN A 52 2.13 -9.28 11.47
CA ASN A 52 1.51 -8.44 12.50
C ASN A 52 0.47 -7.47 11.95
N ASP A 53 0.44 -7.28 10.63
CA ASP A 53 -0.52 -6.40 9.96
C ASP A 53 -1.80 -7.17 9.66
N ILE A 54 -2.65 -7.30 10.64
CA ILE A 54 -3.89 -8.07 10.54
C ILE A 54 -4.82 -7.45 9.50
N GLY A 55 -4.84 -6.12 9.37
CA GLY A 55 -5.67 -5.42 8.40
C GLY A 55 -5.18 -5.49 6.97
N THR A 56 -3.95 -5.93 6.74
CA THR A 56 -3.30 -6.00 5.42
C THR A 56 -3.43 -4.66 4.68
N HIS A 57 -2.68 -3.65 5.15
CA HIS A 57 -2.75 -2.27 4.66
C HIS A 57 -1.84 -2.10 3.45
N VAL A 58 -2.29 -2.53 2.29
CA VAL A 58 -1.44 -2.74 1.11
C VAL A 58 -1.85 -1.95 -0.13
N ILE A 59 -3.00 -1.28 -0.12
CA ILE A 59 -3.50 -0.58 -1.30
C ILE A 59 -3.26 0.92 -1.17
N CYS A 60 -2.35 1.45 -1.96
CA CYS A 60 -2.07 2.88 -2.00
C CYS A 60 -3.17 3.60 -2.79
N ALA A 61 -3.98 4.40 -2.11
CA ALA A 61 -5.13 5.05 -2.72
C ALA A 61 -5.20 6.53 -2.36
N GLU A 62 -5.78 7.31 -3.27
CA GLU A 62 -6.05 8.73 -3.08
C GLU A 62 -7.42 8.89 -2.44
N MET A 63 -7.45 9.46 -1.24
CA MET A 63 -8.69 9.63 -0.49
C MET A 63 -9.65 10.56 -1.20
N THR A 64 -10.94 10.21 -1.17
CA THR A 64 -12.04 11.04 -1.65
C THR A 64 -13.03 11.26 -0.52
N ALA A 65 -13.80 12.35 -0.60
CA ALA A 65 -14.87 12.61 0.39
C ALA A 65 -15.88 11.45 0.40
N GLU A 66 -16.21 10.91 -0.77
CA GLU A 66 -17.14 9.79 -0.90
C GLU A 66 -16.61 8.53 -0.19
N PHE A 67 -15.36 8.16 -0.43
CA PHE A 67 -14.78 6.97 0.22
C PHE A 67 -14.68 7.16 1.73
N LEU A 68 -14.20 8.32 2.18
CA LEU A 68 -14.06 8.60 3.62
C LEU A 68 -15.40 8.52 4.36
N SER A 69 -16.46 9.06 3.75
CA SER A 69 -17.81 8.98 4.30
C SER A 69 -18.33 7.54 4.29
N PHE A 70 -18.16 6.84 3.20
CA PHE A 70 -18.60 5.45 3.06
C PHE A 70 -17.92 4.53 4.08
N THR A 71 -16.57 4.58 4.15
CA THR A 71 -15.84 3.67 5.03
C THR A 71 -16.11 3.97 6.51
N LYS A 72 -16.32 5.25 6.85
CA LYS A 72 -16.75 5.64 8.19
C LYS A 72 -18.12 5.02 8.54
N SER A 73 -19.07 5.02 7.60
CA SER A 73 -20.38 4.42 7.80
C SER A 73 -20.31 2.91 8.03
N LYS A 74 -19.23 2.27 7.59
CA LYS A 74 -18.96 0.84 7.77
C LYS A 74 -18.11 0.54 9.03
N GLY A 75 -17.91 1.54 9.88
CA GLY A 75 -17.16 1.37 11.11
C GLY A 75 -15.65 1.61 10.98
N ASN A 76 -15.19 2.12 9.84
CA ASN A 76 -13.78 2.43 9.59
C ASN A 76 -13.62 3.94 9.47
N ASP A 77 -13.44 4.61 10.60
CA ASP A 77 -13.27 6.06 10.64
C ASP A 77 -11.82 6.45 10.32
N LEU A 78 -11.57 6.89 9.10
CA LEU A 78 -10.26 7.40 8.65
C LEU A 78 -10.16 8.91 8.74
N SER A 79 -11.18 9.61 9.21
CA SER A 79 -11.21 11.06 9.25
C SER A 79 -10.78 11.64 10.58
N THR A 80 -10.99 10.91 11.66
CA THR A 80 -10.66 11.37 13.02
C THR A 80 -9.23 11.00 13.38
N PRO A 81 -8.39 11.97 13.81
CA PRO A 81 -7.03 11.67 14.26
C PRO A 81 -7.02 10.69 15.44
N ASN A 82 -6.02 9.81 15.45
CA ASN A 82 -5.77 8.90 16.55
C ASN A 82 -4.27 8.91 16.89
N PRO A 83 -3.84 9.74 17.84
CA PRO A 83 -2.41 9.86 18.20
C PRO A 83 -1.80 8.57 18.70
N PHE A 84 -2.60 7.68 19.30
CA PHE A 84 -2.11 6.39 19.81
C PHE A 84 -1.52 5.54 18.70
N TYR A 85 -2.09 5.60 17.50
CA TYR A 85 -1.60 4.88 16.33
C TYR A 85 -0.78 5.77 15.39
N ALA A 86 -0.35 6.95 15.84
CA ALA A 86 0.33 7.93 14.98
C ALA A 86 -0.48 8.22 13.70
N PHE A 87 -1.80 8.29 13.83
CA PHE A 87 -2.71 8.47 12.72
C PHE A 87 -3.23 9.92 12.71
N PRO A 88 -2.95 10.70 11.63
CA PRO A 88 -3.28 12.13 11.62
C PRO A 88 -4.73 12.45 11.26
N GLY A 89 -5.52 11.46 10.83
CA GLY A 89 -6.80 11.71 10.17
C GLY A 89 -6.58 12.12 8.72
N LEU A 90 -7.43 11.63 7.82
CA LEU A 90 -7.26 11.83 6.40
C LEU A 90 -8.29 12.80 5.84
N LYS A 91 -7.89 13.51 4.78
CA LYS A 91 -8.70 14.45 4.02
C LYS A 91 -8.69 14.04 2.55
N PRO A 92 -9.71 14.47 1.75
CA PRO A 92 -9.66 14.28 0.31
C PRO A 92 -8.32 14.77 -0.28
N GLY A 93 -7.74 13.96 -1.16
CA GLY A 93 -6.44 14.23 -1.76
C GLY A 93 -5.26 13.57 -1.05
N ASP A 94 -5.40 13.17 0.20
CA ASP A 94 -4.36 12.42 0.91
C ASP A 94 -4.20 11.03 0.31
N PHE A 95 -2.95 10.55 0.24
CA PHE A 95 -2.66 9.15 -0.12
C PHE A 95 -2.46 8.33 1.14
N TRP A 96 -3.01 7.12 1.14
CA TRP A 96 -2.93 6.24 2.29
C TRP A 96 -2.90 4.79 1.88
N CYS A 97 -2.18 3.97 2.64
CA CYS A 97 -2.18 2.51 2.48
C CYS A 97 -3.43 1.95 3.14
N LEU A 98 -4.41 1.62 2.33
CA LEU A 98 -5.69 1.11 2.81
C LEU A 98 -5.63 -0.38 3.12
N CYS A 99 -6.40 -0.79 4.11
CA CYS A 99 -6.77 -2.17 4.35
C CYS A 99 -7.43 -2.74 3.07
N ALA A 100 -6.92 -3.86 2.58
CA ALA A 100 -7.39 -4.44 1.31
C ALA A 100 -8.88 -4.76 1.34
N ILE A 101 -9.38 -5.29 2.46
CA ILE A 101 -10.81 -5.61 2.60
C ILE A 101 -11.66 -4.35 2.59
N ARG A 102 -11.17 -3.24 3.16
CA ARG A 102 -11.91 -1.97 3.16
C ARG A 102 -12.01 -1.36 1.76
N TRP A 103 -10.94 -1.51 0.97
CA TRP A 103 -11.00 -1.08 -0.43
C TRP A 103 -11.98 -1.93 -1.23
N LYS A 104 -11.93 -3.26 -1.04
CA LYS A 104 -12.86 -4.18 -1.71
C LYS A 104 -14.32 -3.89 -1.34
N GLU A 105 -14.59 -3.65 -0.07
CA GLU A 105 -15.92 -3.28 0.41
C GLU A 105 -16.44 -2.03 -0.32
N ALA A 106 -15.58 -1.03 -0.48
CA ALA A 106 -15.92 0.19 -1.21
C ALA A 106 -16.08 -0.08 -2.71
N TYR A 107 -15.22 -0.92 -3.30
CA TYR A 107 -15.34 -1.33 -4.70
C TYR A 107 -16.72 -1.94 -4.97
N ASP A 108 -17.14 -2.86 -4.13
CA ASP A 108 -18.43 -3.54 -4.28
C ASP A 108 -19.62 -2.56 -4.14
N ALA A 109 -19.41 -1.44 -3.48
CA ALA A 109 -20.43 -0.38 -3.29
C ALA A 109 -20.27 0.80 -4.25
N ASN A 110 -19.40 0.72 -5.24
CA ASN A 110 -19.07 1.79 -6.19
C ASN A 110 -18.55 3.07 -5.51
N ALA A 111 -17.86 2.94 -4.39
CA ALA A 111 -17.30 4.04 -3.62
C ALA A 111 -15.76 3.95 -3.46
N ALA A 112 -15.11 3.04 -4.20
CA ALA A 112 -13.68 2.83 -4.06
C ALA A 112 -12.87 4.02 -4.61
N PRO A 113 -11.83 4.45 -3.88
CA PRO A 113 -10.93 5.50 -4.35
C PRO A 113 -9.96 4.95 -5.40
N LYS A 114 -9.40 5.86 -6.20
CA LYS A 114 -8.38 5.51 -7.19
C LYS A 114 -7.08 5.08 -6.52
N VAL A 115 -6.35 4.21 -7.18
CA VAL A 115 -5.16 3.56 -6.63
C VAL A 115 -3.91 3.87 -7.44
N LYS A 116 -2.80 3.95 -6.74
CA LYS A 116 -1.47 4.04 -7.32
C LYS A 116 -0.91 2.62 -7.37
N LEU A 117 -0.96 2.00 -8.55
CA LEU A 117 -0.68 0.56 -8.71
C LEU A 117 0.76 0.21 -8.37
N GLU A 118 1.73 1.02 -8.79
CA GLU A 118 3.15 0.77 -8.54
C GLU A 118 3.53 0.91 -7.06
N SER A 119 2.65 1.50 -6.26
CA SER A 119 2.80 1.65 -4.81
C SER A 119 1.85 0.74 -4.01
N THR A 120 1.15 -0.16 -4.71
CA THR A 120 0.26 -1.15 -4.11
C THR A 120 0.96 -2.50 -4.06
N HIS A 121 1.05 -3.07 -2.87
CA HIS A 121 1.76 -4.31 -2.61
C HIS A 121 1.08 -5.49 -3.31
N GLU A 122 1.86 -6.45 -3.80
CA GLU A 122 1.34 -7.65 -4.47
C GLU A 122 0.34 -8.44 -3.61
N LYS A 123 0.44 -8.34 -2.28
CA LYS A 123 -0.48 -9.00 -1.35
C LYS A 123 -1.94 -8.56 -1.55
N ALA A 124 -2.18 -7.39 -2.15
CA ALA A 124 -3.52 -6.94 -2.49
C ALA A 124 -4.25 -7.95 -3.38
N LEU A 125 -3.51 -8.69 -4.21
CA LEU A 125 -4.09 -9.67 -5.14
C LEU A 125 -4.65 -10.91 -4.44
N ASP A 126 -4.40 -11.08 -3.15
CA ASP A 126 -5.06 -12.12 -2.34
C ASP A 126 -6.52 -11.75 -2.04
N PHE A 127 -6.90 -10.48 -2.20
CA PHE A 127 -8.22 -9.95 -1.83
C PHE A 127 -9.01 -9.42 -3.02
N VAL A 128 -8.32 -8.85 -4.01
CA VAL A 128 -8.94 -8.25 -5.20
C VAL A 128 -8.20 -8.71 -6.44
N THR A 129 -8.85 -8.58 -7.60
CA THR A 129 -8.20 -8.93 -8.86
C THR A 129 -7.40 -7.75 -9.40
N ILE A 130 -6.41 -8.03 -10.25
CA ILE A 130 -5.65 -6.96 -10.91
C ILE A 130 -6.56 -6.10 -11.79
N GLU A 131 -7.57 -6.70 -12.42
CA GLU A 131 -8.54 -5.99 -13.25
C GLU A 131 -9.32 -4.96 -12.45
N GLN A 132 -9.76 -5.32 -11.23
CA GLN A 132 -10.47 -4.39 -10.34
C GLN A 132 -9.60 -3.19 -9.97
N LEU A 133 -8.32 -3.44 -9.68
CA LEU A 133 -7.37 -2.36 -9.38
C LEU A 133 -7.12 -1.47 -10.59
N ILE A 134 -6.96 -2.07 -11.79
CA ILE A 134 -6.72 -1.31 -13.03
C ILE A 134 -7.89 -0.40 -13.37
N GLU A 135 -9.13 -0.84 -13.14
CA GLU A 135 -10.32 0.01 -13.33
C GLU A 135 -10.22 1.32 -12.55
N HIS A 136 -9.55 1.29 -11.41
CA HIS A 136 -9.41 2.44 -10.49
C HIS A 136 -8.01 3.04 -10.51
N ALA A 137 -7.19 2.70 -11.50
CA ALA A 137 -5.83 3.22 -11.57
C ALA A 137 -5.81 4.74 -11.76
N ILE A 138 -4.94 5.41 -11.02
CA ILE A 138 -4.62 6.81 -11.27
C ILE A 138 -3.88 6.88 -12.61
N LYS A 139 -4.37 7.76 -13.47
CA LYS A 139 -3.81 7.98 -14.82
C LYS A 139 -2.94 9.21 -14.86
#